data_77a7f8e79f68bb40d9f42bdf72f39359
#
_entry.id   77a7f8e79f68bb40d9f42bdf72f39359
#
_cell.length_a   1.000
_cell.length_b   1.000
_cell.length_c   1.000
_cell.angle_alpha   90.00
_cell.angle_beta   90.00
_cell.angle_gamma   90.00
#
_symmetry.space_group_name_H-M   'P 1'
#
loop_
_entity.id
_entity.type
_entity.pdbx_description
1 polymer ?
#
loop_
_entity_poly.entity_id
_entity_poly.type
_entity_poly.pdbx_seq_one_letter_code
_entity_poly.pdbx_strand_id
1 'polypeptide(L)'
;FRRPSKNCLILKLSLIKPFKGIRPQKKFVKEISFPNINYINNYKKNKKLNFLNILNNKSVYKAKQMLLKLEEKKIINEDNSDHFYLYKITNKKKILFGIVGKINLQNYDDKKILGHEKTFSERIKERKEQLLKFNSQITPIYTVYKINKIFHTKLKLLFKSKPNYSLKSKDNCKHELWIVNKPRLIKSVQNYVNKIRKIYICDGHHRVQAMLKSRRKIAPMIIAFPYEQVNILDYNRVVKTSLNFEKINKIILKNFFIKSLKHNNILKKGEIEMYLNKTWYLLKPLKKSKDLDVTVLKKLILDRILKNN
;
A
#
# COMPACT_ATOMS: atom_id res chain seq x y z
N PHE A 1 -31.30 -29.35 10.04
CA PHE A 1 -30.44 -28.14 9.89
C PHE A 1 -29.35 -28.20 10.97
N ARG A 2 -28.14 -28.64 10.61
CA ARG A 2 -26.98 -28.58 11.51
C ARG A 2 -26.56 -27.12 11.67
N ARG A 3 -26.56 -26.59 12.89
CA ARG A 3 -26.00 -25.28 13.20
C ARG A 3 -24.51 -25.27 12.77
N PRO A 4 -24.06 -24.26 12.00
CA PRO A 4 -22.64 -24.18 11.61
C PRO A 4 -21.78 -24.13 12.86
N SER A 5 -20.67 -24.87 12.86
CA SER A 5 -19.74 -24.92 13.99
C SER A 5 -19.29 -23.50 14.39
N LYS A 6 -19.05 -23.25 15.68
CA LYS A 6 -18.58 -21.94 16.21
C LYS A 6 -17.37 -21.41 15.42
N ASN A 7 -16.50 -22.29 14.93
CA ASN A 7 -15.35 -21.92 14.09
C ASN A 7 -15.77 -21.38 12.70
N CYS A 8 -16.85 -21.87 12.10
CA CYS A 8 -17.37 -21.38 10.82
C CYS A 8 -18.03 -19.99 10.97
N LEU A 9 -18.69 -19.71 12.10
CA LEU A 9 -19.26 -18.41 12.41
C LEU A 9 -18.16 -17.34 12.66
N ILE A 10 -17.08 -17.70 13.35
CA ILE A 10 -15.95 -16.80 13.65
C ILE A 10 -15.23 -16.38 12.35
N LEU A 11 -15.08 -17.30 11.38
CA LEU A 11 -14.50 -16.97 10.08
C LEU A 11 -15.39 -16.06 9.21
N LYS A 12 -16.72 -16.10 9.38
CA LYS A 12 -17.66 -15.20 8.68
C LYS A 12 -17.55 -13.74 9.13
N LEU A 13 -17.17 -13.48 10.37
CA LEU A 13 -17.10 -12.14 10.96
C LEU A 13 -15.76 -11.45 10.75
N SER A 14 -14.71 -12.17 10.40
CA SER A 14 -13.36 -11.60 10.24
C SER A 14 -13.22 -10.79 8.96
N LEU A 15 -12.64 -9.58 9.08
CA LEU A 15 -12.32 -8.73 7.93
C LEU A 15 -11.16 -9.29 7.10
N ILE A 16 -10.21 -9.96 7.75
CA ILE A 16 -9.03 -10.55 7.09
C ILE A 16 -9.10 -12.06 7.25
N LYS A 17 -8.96 -12.78 6.15
CA LYS A 17 -9.01 -14.24 6.09
C LYS A 17 -7.73 -14.81 5.50
N PRO A 18 -7.37 -16.05 5.82
CA PRO A 18 -6.27 -16.74 5.17
C PRO A 18 -6.61 -17.05 3.71
N PHE A 19 -5.60 -17.33 2.89
CA PHE A 19 -5.75 -17.67 1.47
C PHE A 19 -4.57 -18.53 0.99
N LYS A 20 -4.74 -19.17 -0.17
CA LYS A 20 -3.66 -19.86 -0.87
C LYS A 20 -2.82 -18.83 -1.63
N GLY A 21 -1.57 -18.62 -1.20
CA GLY A 21 -0.65 -17.71 -1.85
C GLY A 21 0.24 -18.40 -2.86
N ILE A 22 0.48 -17.75 -4.00
CA ILE A 22 1.52 -18.16 -4.95
C ILE A 22 2.82 -17.49 -4.53
N ARG A 23 3.85 -18.26 -4.29
CA ARG A 23 5.13 -17.75 -3.78
C ARG A 23 6.33 -18.48 -4.35
N PRO A 24 7.52 -17.83 -4.41
CA PRO A 24 8.72 -18.47 -4.92
C PRO A 24 9.22 -19.57 -3.98
N GLN A 25 9.85 -20.57 -4.54
CA GLN A 25 10.69 -21.48 -3.74
C GLN A 25 11.86 -20.70 -3.11
N LYS A 26 12.27 -21.12 -1.91
CA LYS A 26 13.26 -20.40 -1.10
C LYS A 26 14.57 -20.10 -1.83
N LYS A 27 15.05 -21.03 -2.67
CA LYS A 27 16.29 -20.88 -3.45
C LYS A 27 16.22 -19.76 -4.49
N PHE A 28 15.03 -19.45 -5.02
CA PHE A 28 14.83 -18.43 -6.06
C PHE A 28 14.42 -17.05 -5.53
N VAL A 29 14.16 -16.92 -4.22
CA VAL A 29 13.63 -15.67 -3.64
C VAL A 29 14.50 -14.45 -3.95
N LYS A 30 15.83 -14.57 -3.87
CA LYS A 30 16.76 -13.46 -4.16
C LYS A 30 16.75 -13.02 -5.62
N GLU A 31 16.41 -13.92 -6.55
CA GLU A 31 16.38 -13.62 -7.99
C GLU A 31 15.05 -13.01 -8.42
N ILE A 32 13.95 -13.51 -7.84
CA ILE A 32 12.59 -13.07 -8.18
C ILE A 32 12.26 -11.75 -7.50
N SER A 33 12.69 -11.57 -6.25
CA SER A 33 12.23 -10.44 -5.42
C SER A 33 12.85 -9.11 -5.84
N PHE A 34 12.04 -8.06 -5.75
CA PHE A 34 12.45 -6.68 -5.95
C PHE A 34 11.88 -5.83 -4.79
N PRO A 35 12.56 -5.79 -3.68
CA PRO A 35 12.01 -5.18 -2.46
C PRO A 35 11.91 -3.65 -2.47
N ASN A 36 12.29 -2.95 -3.56
CA ASN A 36 12.21 -1.49 -3.61
C ASN A 36 11.72 -0.96 -4.96
N ILE A 37 10.56 -0.28 -4.95
CA ILE A 37 9.91 0.31 -6.13
C ILE A 37 10.63 1.57 -6.63
N ASN A 38 11.27 2.35 -5.75
CA ASN A 38 11.90 3.62 -6.11
C ASN A 38 13.09 3.47 -7.08
N TYR A 39 13.60 2.26 -7.26
CA TYR A 39 14.69 1.92 -8.19
C TYR A 39 14.23 1.30 -9.52
N ILE A 40 12.93 1.30 -9.81
CA ILE A 40 12.40 0.70 -11.06
C ILE A 40 13.02 1.33 -12.29
N ASN A 41 13.22 2.65 -12.29
CA ASN A 41 13.75 3.41 -13.43
C ASN A 41 15.24 3.14 -13.69
N ASN A 42 16.00 2.69 -12.70
CA ASN A 42 17.44 2.39 -12.79
C ASN A 42 17.76 0.90 -12.72
N TYR A 43 16.74 0.05 -12.74
CA TYR A 43 16.94 -1.39 -12.63
C TYR A 43 17.38 -1.95 -13.98
N LYS A 44 18.71 -2.14 -14.15
CA LYS A 44 19.24 -2.89 -15.31
C LYS A 44 18.58 -4.27 -15.30
N LYS A 45 18.09 -4.72 -16.47
CA LYS A 45 17.39 -5.99 -16.75
C LYS A 45 18.16 -7.28 -16.38
N ASN A 46 19.06 -7.24 -15.40
CA ASN A 46 20.15 -8.21 -15.24
C ASN A 46 19.76 -9.53 -14.57
N LYS A 47 18.51 -9.71 -14.12
CA LYS A 47 18.08 -11.01 -13.60
C LYS A 47 16.89 -11.52 -14.39
N LYS A 48 17.12 -12.56 -15.18
CA LYS A 48 16.11 -13.18 -16.07
C LYS A 48 14.81 -13.57 -15.33
N LEU A 49 14.91 -13.97 -14.05
CA LEU A 49 13.77 -14.39 -13.23
C LEU A 49 13.12 -13.24 -12.43
N ASN A 50 13.64 -12.00 -12.51
CA ASN A 50 13.13 -10.92 -11.71
C ASN A 50 11.65 -10.60 -12.05
N PHE A 51 10.81 -10.58 -11.04
CA PHE A 51 9.37 -10.39 -11.19
C PHE A 51 8.98 -9.01 -11.77
N LEU A 52 9.88 -8.01 -11.71
CA LEU A 52 9.69 -6.73 -12.39
C LEU A 52 9.59 -6.89 -13.91
N ASN A 53 10.21 -7.91 -14.50
CA ASN A 53 10.09 -8.17 -15.93
C ASN A 53 8.65 -8.54 -16.32
N ILE A 54 7.89 -9.14 -15.40
CA ILE A 54 6.47 -9.44 -15.56
C ILE A 54 5.63 -8.19 -15.33
N LEU A 55 5.88 -7.46 -14.23
CA LEU A 55 5.11 -6.27 -13.85
C LEU A 55 5.23 -5.12 -14.87
N ASN A 56 6.44 -4.91 -15.40
CA ASN A 56 6.73 -3.82 -16.34
C ASN A 56 6.58 -4.23 -17.81
N ASN A 57 6.10 -5.44 -18.09
CA ASN A 57 5.89 -5.86 -19.47
C ASN A 57 4.69 -5.13 -20.08
N LYS A 58 4.92 -4.44 -21.19
CA LYS A 58 3.87 -3.71 -21.92
C LYS A 58 2.78 -4.66 -22.46
N SER A 59 3.16 -5.88 -22.82
CA SER A 59 2.23 -6.92 -23.27
C SER A 59 1.78 -7.78 -22.10
N VAL A 60 0.52 -7.69 -21.72
CA VAL A 60 -0.07 -8.53 -20.68
C VAL A 60 -0.05 -10.02 -21.08
N TYR A 61 -0.16 -10.32 -22.36
CA TYR A 61 -0.02 -11.68 -22.89
C TYR A 61 1.37 -12.26 -22.59
N LYS A 62 2.44 -11.53 -22.99
CA LYS A 62 3.82 -11.94 -22.70
C LYS A 62 4.08 -12.07 -21.18
N ALA A 63 3.57 -11.14 -20.41
CA ALA A 63 3.69 -11.20 -18.95
C ALA A 63 3.01 -12.46 -18.35
N LYS A 64 1.84 -12.84 -18.87
CA LYS A 64 1.14 -14.08 -18.49
C LYS A 64 1.96 -15.32 -18.86
N GLN A 65 2.51 -15.37 -20.08
CA GLN A 65 3.38 -16.49 -20.51
C GLN A 65 4.62 -16.62 -19.62
N MET A 66 5.22 -15.49 -19.21
CA MET A 66 6.34 -15.51 -18.27
C MET A 66 5.94 -16.07 -16.90
N LEU A 67 4.77 -15.71 -16.40
CA LEU A 67 4.24 -16.23 -15.13
C LEU A 67 4.03 -17.75 -15.19
N LEU A 68 3.35 -18.24 -16.22
CA LEU A 68 3.11 -19.67 -16.46
C LEU A 68 4.44 -20.46 -16.52
N LYS A 69 5.45 -19.94 -17.22
CA LYS A 69 6.79 -20.56 -17.25
C LYS A 69 7.45 -20.65 -15.87
N LEU A 70 7.20 -19.69 -14.96
CA LEU A 70 7.70 -19.78 -13.60
C LEU A 70 6.96 -20.86 -12.80
N GLU A 71 5.67 -21.06 -13.03
CA GLU A 71 4.86 -22.12 -12.41
C GLU A 71 5.28 -23.51 -12.94
N GLU A 72 5.34 -23.70 -14.26
CA GLU A 72 5.78 -24.96 -14.92
C GLU A 72 7.15 -25.43 -14.42
N LYS A 73 8.09 -24.48 -14.28
CA LYS A 73 9.44 -24.75 -13.75
C LYS A 73 9.48 -24.87 -12.23
N LYS A 74 8.32 -24.84 -11.57
CA LYS A 74 8.19 -24.87 -10.10
C LYS A 74 9.06 -23.82 -9.39
N ILE A 75 9.35 -22.71 -10.07
CA ILE A 75 10.08 -21.58 -9.48
C ILE A 75 9.17 -20.83 -8.49
N ILE A 76 7.87 -20.74 -8.82
CA ILE A 76 6.79 -20.30 -7.95
C ILE A 76 5.77 -21.43 -7.82
N ASN A 77 5.15 -21.54 -6.64
CA ASN A 77 4.14 -22.55 -6.37
C ASN A 77 3.00 -21.95 -5.55
N GLU A 78 1.77 -22.45 -5.79
CA GLU A 78 0.64 -22.17 -4.93
C GLU A 78 0.71 -23.02 -3.66
N ASP A 79 0.30 -22.46 -2.53
CA ASP A 79 0.20 -23.20 -1.28
C ASP A 79 -0.97 -24.19 -1.31
N ASN A 80 -0.80 -25.36 -0.68
CA ASN A 80 -1.80 -26.45 -0.72
C ASN A 80 -3.06 -26.09 0.10
N SER A 81 -2.94 -25.18 1.07
CA SER A 81 -4.05 -24.78 1.95
C SER A 81 -4.04 -23.28 2.24
N ASP A 82 -5.13 -22.78 2.81
CA ASP A 82 -5.27 -21.38 3.17
C ASP A 82 -4.36 -21.01 4.36
N HIS A 83 -3.47 -20.03 4.17
CA HIS A 83 -2.52 -19.53 5.17
C HIS A 83 -2.71 -18.03 5.40
N PHE A 84 -2.31 -17.56 6.58
CA PHE A 84 -1.88 -16.16 6.76
C PHE A 84 -0.39 -16.06 6.49
N TYR A 85 0.06 -14.85 6.14
CA TYR A 85 1.47 -14.56 6.06
C TYR A 85 1.77 -13.37 6.95
N LEU A 86 2.83 -13.48 7.73
CA LEU A 86 3.30 -12.36 8.54
C LEU A 86 4.49 -11.72 7.83
N TYR A 87 4.51 -10.41 7.81
CA TYR A 87 5.54 -9.67 7.09
C TYR A 87 6.16 -8.61 7.99
N LYS A 88 7.48 -8.60 8.08
CA LYS A 88 8.21 -7.64 8.88
C LYS A 88 9.19 -6.85 8.02
N ILE A 89 9.18 -5.55 8.17
CA ILE A 89 10.16 -4.64 7.59
C ILE A 89 10.95 -4.02 8.71
N THR A 90 12.29 -4.12 8.63
CA THR A 90 13.20 -3.49 9.58
C THR A 90 14.12 -2.55 8.84
N ASN A 91 14.15 -1.28 9.23
CA ASN A 91 15.17 -0.32 8.82
C ASN A 91 15.87 0.24 10.06
N LYS A 92 16.93 1.08 9.87
CA LYS A 92 17.70 1.64 10.99
C LYS A 92 16.86 2.36 12.05
N LYS A 93 15.70 2.91 11.68
CA LYS A 93 14.86 3.78 12.53
C LYS A 93 13.56 3.11 13.00
N LYS A 94 13.12 2.05 12.33
CA LYS A 94 11.75 1.54 12.54
C LYS A 94 11.58 0.08 12.20
N ILE A 95 10.68 -0.59 12.92
CA ILE A 95 10.24 -1.95 12.64
C ILE A 95 8.72 -1.92 12.41
N LEU A 96 8.28 -2.48 11.29
CA LEU A 96 6.89 -2.62 10.92
C LEU A 96 6.50 -4.10 10.94
N PHE A 97 5.37 -4.42 11.58
CA PHE A 97 4.80 -5.77 11.65
C PHE A 97 3.46 -5.78 10.94
N GLY A 98 3.37 -6.50 9.83
CA GLY A 98 2.19 -6.60 8.99
C GLY A 98 1.60 -8.00 8.92
N ILE A 99 0.32 -8.08 8.63
CA ILE A 99 -0.41 -9.31 8.37
C ILE A 99 -0.89 -9.29 6.93
N VAL A 100 -0.58 -10.35 6.17
CA VAL A 100 -1.06 -10.53 4.80
C VAL A 100 -2.20 -11.56 4.82
N GLY A 101 -3.30 -11.21 4.18
CA GLY A 101 -4.48 -12.04 4.07
C GLY A 101 -5.39 -11.55 2.95
N LYS A 102 -6.52 -12.21 2.73
CA LYS A 102 -7.56 -11.76 1.80
C LYS A 102 -8.72 -11.08 2.55
N ILE A 103 -9.37 -10.12 1.89
CA ILE A 103 -10.57 -9.47 2.41
C ILE A 103 -11.79 -9.80 1.56
N ASN A 104 -12.99 -9.70 2.14
CA ASN A 104 -14.23 -9.77 1.39
C ASN A 104 -14.63 -8.37 0.91
N LEU A 105 -14.93 -8.21 -0.38
CA LEU A 105 -15.36 -6.95 -0.96
C LEU A 105 -16.69 -6.44 -0.38
N GLN A 106 -17.56 -7.33 0.12
CA GLN A 106 -18.79 -6.94 0.83
C GLN A 106 -18.49 -6.01 2.03
N ASN A 107 -17.36 -6.18 2.69
CA ASN A 107 -16.96 -5.32 3.79
C ASN A 107 -16.61 -3.88 3.34
N TYR A 108 -16.41 -3.65 2.05
CA TYR A 108 -16.24 -2.30 1.48
C TYR A 108 -17.58 -1.57 1.44
N ASP A 109 -18.64 -2.26 0.98
CA ASP A 109 -20.01 -1.74 0.96
C ASP A 109 -20.52 -1.50 2.38
N ASP A 110 -20.18 -2.38 3.32
CA ASP A 110 -20.51 -2.25 4.77
C ASP A 110 -19.70 -1.15 5.49
N LYS A 111 -18.90 -0.35 4.78
CA LYS A 111 -18.03 0.70 5.34
C LYS A 111 -17.07 0.21 6.45
N LYS A 112 -16.70 -1.05 6.43
CA LYS A 112 -15.65 -1.64 7.29
C LYS A 112 -14.27 -1.52 6.67
N ILE A 113 -14.21 -1.36 5.33
CA ILE A 113 -13.00 -1.08 4.56
C ILE A 113 -13.20 0.29 3.92
N LEU A 114 -12.33 1.23 4.26
CA LEU A 114 -12.47 2.64 3.91
C LEU A 114 -11.32 3.06 2.97
N GLY A 115 -11.68 3.71 1.87
CA GLY A 115 -10.75 4.40 0.98
C GLY A 115 -10.88 5.92 1.13
N HIS A 116 -9.89 6.67 0.67
CA HIS A 116 -9.86 8.14 0.75
C HIS A 116 -9.52 8.80 -0.60
N GLU A 117 -9.19 8.02 -1.63
CA GLU A 117 -8.77 8.53 -2.93
C GLU A 117 -9.88 8.36 -3.97
N LYS A 118 -10.09 9.42 -4.79
CA LYS A 118 -10.91 9.32 -6.00
C LYS A 118 -10.15 8.52 -7.06
N THR A 119 -10.83 7.56 -7.66
CA THR A 119 -10.23 6.69 -8.67
C THR A 119 -10.60 7.12 -10.08
N PHE A 120 -9.66 6.94 -11.03
CA PHE A 120 -9.83 7.29 -12.43
C PHE A 120 -10.26 6.06 -13.24
N SER A 121 -11.25 6.23 -14.13
CA SER A 121 -11.85 5.16 -14.93
C SER A 121 -10.83 4.39 -15.78
N GLU A 122 -9.89 5.09 -16.42
CA GLU A 122 -8.84 4.50 -17.26
C GLU A 122 -7.94 3.56 -16.45
N ARG A 123 -7.45 4.02 -15.27
CA ARG A 123 -6.62 3.18 -14.40
C ARG A 123 -7.38 1.98 -13.84
N ILE A 124 -8.69 2.14 -13.57
CA ILE A 124 -9.53 1.01 -13.15
C ILE A 124 -9.62 -0.03 -14.29
N LYS A 125 -9.82 0.43 -15.54
CA LYS A 125 -9.90 -0.44 -16.72
C LYS A 125 -8.60 -1.24 -16.90
N GLU A 126 -7.44 -0.58 -16.88
CA GLU A 126 -6.14 -1.24 -16.95
C GLU A 126 -5.95 -2.32 -15.87
N ARG A 127 -6.28 -1.98 -14.60
CA ARG A 127 -6.15 -2.93 -13.48
C ARG A 127 -7.13 -4.09 -13.59
N LYS A 128 -8.33 -3.85 -14.11
CA LYS A 128 -9.31 -4.90 -14.39
C LYS A 128 -8.82 -5.85 -15.48
N GLU A 129 -8.26 -5.34 -16.56
CA GLU A 129 -7.68 -6.16 -17.64
C GLU A 129 -6.51 -7.01 -17.13
N GLN A 130 -5.59 -6.42 -16.36
CA GLN A 130 -4.49 -7.17 -15.72
C GLN A 130 -5.03 -8.30 -14.84
N LEU A 131 -5.99 -8.00 -13.97
CA LEU A 131 -6.60 -8.97 -13.06
C LEU A 131 -7.24 -10.15 -13.81
N LEU A 132 -7.99 -9.87 -14.89
CA LEU A 132 -8.65 -10.89 -15.70
C LEU A 132 -7.66 -11.75 -16.48
N LYS A 133 -6.59 -11.15 -17.02
CA LYS A 133 -5.59 -11.86 -17.82
C LYS A 133 -4.65 -12.71 -16.97
N PHE A 134 -4.23 -12.22 -15.80
CA PHE A 134 -3.40 -13.02 -14.89
C PHE A 134 -4.20 -14.03 -14.07
N ASN A 135 -5.52 -13.84 -13.93
CA ASN A 135 -6.39 -14.58 -13.00
C ASN A 135 -5.87 -14.57 -11.55
N SER A 136 -5.07 -13.59 -11.20
CA SER A 136 -4.42 -13.45 -9.90
C SER A 136 -4.11 -12.00 -9.58
N GLN A 137 -3.99 -11.70 -8.29
CA GLN A 137 -3.50 -10.41 -7.81
C GLN A 137 -2.01 -10.51 -7.54
N ILE A 138 -1.21 -9.66 -8.19
CA ILE A 138 0.25 -9.70 -8.09
C ILE A 138 0.76 -8.89 -6.90
N THR A 139 0.22 -7.69 -6.68
CA THR A 139 0.68 -6.81 -5.60
C THR A 139 -0.42 -6.63 -4.55
N PRO A 140 -0.09 -6.74 -3.25
CA PRO A 140 -1.08 -6.55 -2.19
C PRO A 140 -1.59 -5.11 -2.15
N ILE A 141 -2.82 -4.92 -1.68
CA ILE A 141 -3.34 -3.61 -1.31
C ILE A 141 -2.73 -3.25 0.04
N TYR A 142 -2.11 -2.07 0.13
CA TYR A 142 -1.53 -1.58 1.37
C TYR A 142 -2.60 -0.96 2.24
N THR A 143 -2.72 -1.45 3.46
CA THR A 143 -3.77 -1.04 4.38
C THR A 143 -3.24 -0.82 5.79
N VAL A 144 -3.96 -0.02 6.56
CA VAL A 144 -3.71 0.14 8.00
C VAL A 144 -4.99 -0.12 8.78
N TYR A 145 -4.82 -0.49 10.05
CA TYR A 145 -5.92 -0.66 10.99
C TYR A 145 -5.57 -0.07 12.35
N LYS A 146 -6.59 0.39 13.07
CA LYS A 146 -6.45 0.87 14.44
C LYS A 146 -6.79 -0.25 15.42
N ILE A 147 -5.93 -0.45 16.40
CA ILE A 147 -6.13 -1.47 17.43
C ILE A 147 -5.57 -0.97 18.78
N ASN A 148 -6.05 -1.50 19.89
CA ASN A 148 -5.56 -1.14 21.22
C ASN A 148 -4.09 -1.54 21.39
N LYS A 149 -3.31 -0.72 22.13
CA LYS A 149 -1.88 -0.93 22.41
C LYS A 149 -1.55 -2.32 22.98
N ILE A 150 -2.41 -2.87 23.82
CA ILE A 150 -2.25 -4.23 24.41
C ILE A 150 -2.15 -5.30 23.29
N PHE A 151 -2.92 -5.15 22.21
CA PHE A 151 -2.87 -6.08 21.08
C PHE A 151 -1.62 -5.92 20.20
N HIS A 152 -0.98 -4.75 20.22
CA HIS A 152 0.32 -4.55 19.56
C HIS A 152 1.40 -5.49 20.10
N THR A 153 1.46 -5.66 21.40
CA THR A 153 2.40 -6.60 22.03
C THR A 153 2.11 -8.04 21.59
N LYS A 154 0.82 -8.42 21.52
CA LYS A 154 0.43 -9.75 21.03
C LYS A 154 0.83 -9.98 19.58
N LEU A 155 0.74 -8.97 18.71
CA LEU A 155 1.20 -9.10 17.32
C LEU A 155 2.70 -9.46 17.27
N LYS A 156 3.54 -8.75 18.03
CA LYS A 156 4.99 -9.01 18.05
C LYS A 156 5.34 -10.45 18.45
N LEU A 157 4.54 -11.06 19.32
CA LEU A 157 4.75 -12.45 19.75
C LEU A 157 4.58 -13.46 18.60
N LEU A 158 3.81 -13.13 17.56
CA LEU A 158 3.61 -14.00 16.42
C LEU A 158 4.88 -14.12 15.54
N PHE A 159 5.85 -13.20 15.68
CA PHE A 159 7.08 -13.14 14.89
C PHE A 159 8.31 -13.74 15.59
N LYS A 160 8.12 -14.53 16.65
CA LYS A 160 9.22 -15.09 17.44
C LYS A 160 10.01 -16.20 16.70
N SER A 161 9.37 -16.91 15.77
CA SER A 161 10.03 -18.00 15.04
C SER A 161 10.96 -17.46 13.95
N LYS A 162 11.86 -18.33 13.43
CA LYS A 162 12.68 -18.02 12.26
C LYS A 162 11.80 -17.76 11.03
N PRO A 163 12.03 -16.69 10.25
CA PRO A 163 11.26 -16.41 9.03
C PRO A 163 11.52 -17.45 7.95
N ASN A 164 10.49 -17.72 7.13
CA ASN A 164 10.63 -18.58 5.95
C ASN A 164 11.47 -17.89 4.86
N TYR A 165 11.32 -16.58 4.72
CA TYR A 165 12.10 -15.75 3.81
C TYR A 165 12.71 -14.56 4.54
N SER A 166 13.95 -14.22 4.19
CA SER A 166 14.64 -13.04 4.70
C SER A 166 15.51 -12.46 3.59
N LEU A 167 15.29 -11.18 3.28
CA LEU A 167 15.98 -10.44 2.24
C LEU A 167 16.38 -9.06 2.76
N LYS A 168 17.51 -8.55 2.28
CA LYS A 168 17.94 -7.17 2.48
C LYS A 168 17.81 -6.44 1.16
N SER A 169 17.09 -5.33 1.15
CA SER A 169 16.91 -4.46 -0.02
C SER A 169 18.06 -3.46 -0.16
N LYS A 170 18.16 -2.80 -1.32
CA LYS A 170 19.23 -1.84 -1.60
C LYS A 170 19.18 -0.59 -0.70
N ASP A 171 18.00 -0.23 -0.19
CA ASP A 171 17.78 0.85 0.80
C ASP A 171 18.10 0.42 2.24
N ASN A 172 18.79 -0.72 2.40
CA ASN A 172 19.16 -1.31 3.68
C ASN A 172 17.98 -1.74 4.57
N CYS A 173 16.77 -1.83 4.03
CA CYS A 173 15.66 -2.44 4.73
C CYS A 173 15.77 -3.96 4.72
N LYS A 174 15.51 -4.60 5.86
CA LYS A 174 15.39 -6.05 5.97
C LYS A 174 13.92 -6.43 5.87
N HIS A 175 13.60 -7.33 4.93
CA HIS A 175 12.27 -7.85 4.69
C HIS A 175 12.22 -9.31 5.11
N GLU A 176 11.29 -9.65 5.98
CA GLU A 176 11.14 -10.99 6.53
C GLU A 176 9.67 -11.43 6.40
N LEU A 177 9.45 -12.70 5.99
CA LEU A 177 8.12 -13.25 5.81
C LEU A 177 8.01 -14.62 6.45
N TRP A 178 6.92 -14.85 7.19
CA TRP A 178 6.53 -16.11 7.80
C TRP A 178 5.27 -16.65 7.15
N ILE A 179 5.25 -17.94 6.90
CA ILE A 179 4.08 -18.68 6.43
C ILE A 179 3.40 -19.28 7.65
N VAL A 180 2.19 -18.86 7.92
CA VAL A 180 1.40 -19.32 9.07
C VAL A 180 0.55 -20.51 8.63
N ASN A 181 1.14 -21.70 8.63
CA ASN A 181 0.52 -22.95 8.16
C ASN A 181 0.11 -23.90 9.30
N LYS A 182 0.63 -23.74 10.53
CA LYS A 182 0.25 -24.58 11.67
C LYS A 182 -1.12 -24.17 12.21
N PRO A 183 -2.09 -25.10 12.41
CA PRO A 183 -3.45 -24.77 12.84
C PRO A 183 -3.52 -23.90 14.10
N ARG A 184 -2.66 -24.16 15.09
CA ARG A 184 -2.57 -23.37 16.31
C ARG A 184 -2.16 -21.90 16.05
N LEU A 185 -1.24 -21.68 15.12
CA LEU A 185 -0.79 -20.33 14.74
C LEU A 185 -1.84 -19.62 13.89
N ILE A 186 -2.49 -20.34 12.94
CA ILE A 186 -3.61 -19.78 12.17
C ILE A 186 -4.70 -19.30 13.12
N LYS A 187 -5.08 -20.10 14.13
CA LYS A 187 -6.06 -19.72 15.15
C LYS A 187 -5.60 -18.48 15.95
N SER A 188 -4.31 -18.39 16.29
CA SER A 188 -3.76 -17.23 17.00
C SER A 188 -3.83 -15.96 16.16
N VAL A 189 -3.45 -16.02 14.88
CA VAL A 189 -3.56 -14.88 13.95
C VAL A 189 -5.03 -14.53 13.73
N GLN A 190 -5.91 -15.53 13.54
CA GLN A 190 -7.34 -15.33 13.37
C GLN A 190 -7.96 -14.61 14.57
N ASN A 191 -7.62 -15.02 15.79
CA ASN A 191 -8.09 -14.37 17.03
C ASN A 191 -7.60 -12.92 17.12
N TYR A 192 -6.40 -12.63 16.60
CA TYR A 192 -5.89 -11.28 16.52
C TYR A 192 -6.68 -10.44 15.50
N VAL A 193 -6.82 -10.90 14.25
CA VAL A 193 -7.49 -10.14 13.19
C VAL A 193 -8.98 -9.95 13.43
N ASN A 194 -9.62 -10.84 14.19
CA ASN A 194 -11.02 -10.71 14.60
C ASN A 194 -11.28 -9.47 15.48
N LYS A 195 -10.24 -8.88 16.08
CA LYS A 195 -10.34 -7.63 16.85
C LYS A 195 -10.29 -6.38 15.96
N ILE A 196 -9.94 -6.54 14.68
CA ILE A 196 -9.88 -5.43 13.72
C ILE A 196 -11.32 -5.16 13.24
N ARG A 197 -11.80 -3.96 13.57
CA ARG A 197 -13.18 -3.56 13.20
C ARG A 197 -13.23 -2.78 11.88
N LYS A 198 -12.17 -2.03 11.55
CA LYS A 198 -12.07 -1.21 10.34
C LYS A 198 -10.67 -1.29 9.76
N ILE A 199 -10.60 -1.25 8.44
CA ILE A 199 -9.37 -1.23 7.64
C ILE A 199 -9.40 0.01 6.75
N TYR A 200 -8.28 0.72 6.66
CA TYR A 200 -8.12 1.90 5.83
C TYR A 200 -7.14 1.60 4.70
N ILE A 201 -7.55 1.84 3.47
CA ILE A 201 -6.71 1.65 2.29
C ILE A 201 -5.74 2.83 2.21
N CYS A 202 -4.43 2.56 2.19
CA CYS A 202 -3.38 3.56 1.98
C CYS A 202 -2.91 3.61 0.54
N ASP A 203 -2.81 2.45 -0.12
CA ASP A 203 -2.51 2.33 -1.54
C ASP A 203 -3.26 1.16 -2.17
N GLY A 204 -3.62 1.33 -3.45
CA GLY A 204 -4.32 0.31 -4.23
C GLY A 204 -5.82 0.56 -4.42
N HIS A 205 -6.31 1.78 -4.26
CA HIS A 205 -7.71 2.15 -4.47
C HIS A 205 -8.22 1.73 -5.86
N HIS A 206 -7.43 1.94 -6.93
CA HIS A 206 -7.78 1.50 -8.28
C HIS A 206 -7.87 -0.02 -8.41
N ARG A 207 -7.04 -0.78 -7.65
CA ARG A 207 -7.09 -2.25 -7.61
C ARG A 207 -8.38 -2.74 -6.95
N VAL A 208 -8.78 -2.13 -5.82
CA VAL A 208 -10.06 -2.45 -5.15
C VAL A 208 -11.22 -2.17 -6.08
N GLN A 209 -11.26 -1.00 -6.72
CA GLN A 209 -12.33 -0.63 -7.65
C GLN A 209 -12.37 -1.53 -8.89
N ALA A 210 -11.22 -1.97 -9.40
CA ALA A 210 -11.15 -2.93 -10.49
C ALA A 210 -11.76 -4.29 -10.10
N MET A 211 -11.53 -4.74 -8.87
CA MET A 211 -12.09 -5.99 -8.33
C MET A 211 -13.60 -5.88 -8.08
N LEU A 212 -14.08 -4.77 -7.51
CA LEU A 212 -15.51 -4.48 -7.34
C LEU A 212 -16.26 -4.49 -8.68
N LYS A 213 -15.68 -3.88 -9.71
CA LYS A 213 -16.25 -3.83 -11.07
C LYS A 213 -15.98 -5.10 -11.91
N SER A 214 -15.27 -6.07 -11.37
CA SER A 214 -15.01 -7.35 -12.04
C SER A 214 -16.19 -8.31 -11.87
N ARG A 215 -16.58 -9.01 -12.93
CA ARG A 215 -17.57 -10.11 -12.84
C ARG A 215 -17.05 -11.29 -12.01
N ARG A 216 -15.74 -11.43 -11.88
CA ARG A 216 -15.10 -12.48 -11.06
C ARG A 216 -15.00 -11.98 -9.62
N LYS A 217 -15.55 -12.74 -8.68
CA LYS A 217 -15.47 -12.46 -7.23
C LYS A 217 -14.08 -12.82 -6.68
N ILE A 218 -13.05 -12.09 -7.11
CA ILE A 218 -11.69 -12.28 -6.60
C ILE A 218 -11.58 -11.53 -5.28
N ALA A 219 -11.26 -12.27 -4.20
CA ALA A 219 -11.04 -11.66 -2.89
C ALA A 219 -9.69 -10.93 -2.86
N PRO A 220 -9.64 -9.61 -2.60
CA PRO A 220 -8.40 -8.85 -2.61
C PRO A 220 -7.40 -9.32 -1.56
N MET A 221 -6.16 -9.55 -1.97
CA MET A 221 -5.02 -9.72 -1.08
C MET A 221 -4.58 -8.37 -0.55
N ILE A 222 -4.48 -8.24 0.75
CA ILE A 222 -4.01 -7.06 1.45
C ILE A 222 -2.77 -7.35 2.27
N ILE A 223 -2.00 -6.30 2.55
CA ILE A 223 -1.05 -6.25 3.66
C ILE A 223 -1.52 -5.17 4.63
N ALA A 224 -1.74 -5.56 5.89
CA ALA A 224 -2.33 -4.70 6.90
C ALA A 224 -1.32 -4.44 8.03
N PHE A 225 -1.02 -3.17 8.29
CA PHE A 225 -0.17 -2.73 9.39
C PHE A 225 -0.97 -2.00 10.47
N PRO A 226 -0.59 -2.08 11.74
CA PRO A 226 -1.11 -1.17 12.76
C PRO A 226 -0.83 0.29 12.37
N TYR A 227 -1.83 1.14 12.49
CA TYR A 227 -1.75 2.56 12.15
C TYR A 227 -0.58 3.27 12.84
N GLU A 228 -0.31 2.94 14.09
CA GLU A 228 0.73 3.56 14.92
C GLU A 228 2.16 3.24 14.44
N GLN A 229 2.31 2.25 13.57
CA GLN A 229 3.61 1.90 12.99
C GLN A 229 3.90 2.66 11.68
N VAL A 230 2.90 3.32 11.12
CA VAL A 230 3.00 3.96 9.80
C VAL A 230 3.19 5.46 9.97
N ASN A 231 4.09 6.05 9.20
CA ASN A 231 4.22 7.49 9.08
C ASN A 231 3.58 7.94 7.77
N ILE A 232 2.80 8.99 7.84
CA ILE A 232 2.38 9.73 6.65
C ILE A 232 3.54 10.68 6.32
N LEU A 233 4.10 10.53 5.13
CA LEU A 233 5.11 11.42 4.61
C LEU A 233 4.45 12.52 3.80
N ASP A 234 5.11 13.67 3.72
CA ASP A 234 4.66 14.77 2.89
C ASP A 234 4.65 14.35 1.42
N TYR A 235 3.56 14.69 0.74
CA TYR A 235 3.42 14.44 -0.68
C TYR A 235 3.70 15.72 -1.46
N ASN A 236 4.99 16.01 -1.69
CA ASN A 236 5.44 17.20 -2.34
C ASN A 236 4.91 17.30 -3.78
N ARG A 237 4.54 18.50 -4.19
CA ARG A 237 4.09 18.83 -5.54
C ARG A 237 5.12 19.72 -6.21
N VAL A 238 5.55 19.31 -7.40
CA VAL A 238 6.41 20.12 -8.24
C VAL A 238 5.56 20.70 -9.37
N VAL A 239 5.63 22.00 -9.55
CA VAL A 239 4.90 22.72 -10.60
C VAL A 239 5.90 23.40 -11.52
N LYS A 240 5.81 23.12 -12.82
CA LYS A 240 6.51 23.88 -13.85
C LYS A 240 5.60 25.02 -14.28
N THR A 241 6.09 26.24 -14.25
CA THR A 241 5.32 27.44 -14.62
C THR A 241 6.22 28.45 -15.31
N SER A 242 5.67 29.23 -16.22
CA SER A 242 6.31 30.40 -16.83
C SER A 242 6.11 31.69 -16.02
N LEU A 243 5.28 31.65 -14.98
CA LEU A 243 5.04 32.83 -14.15
C LEU A 243 6.29 33.21 -13.37
N ASN A 244 6.60 34.51 -13.35
CA ASN A 244 7.66 35.05 -12.52
C ASN A 244 7.28 35.05 -11.03
N PHE A 245 8.28 35.30 -10.17
CA PHE A 245 8.12 35.31 -8.72
C PHE A 245 7.03 36.28 -8.25
N GLU A 246 6.95 37.49 -8.82
CA GLU A 246 5.98 38.49 -8.41
C GLU A 246 4.54 38.07 -8.65
N LYS A 247 4.27 37.48 -9.82
CA LYS A 247 2.93 36.96 -10.17
C LYS A 247 2.54 35.82 -9.23
N ILE A 248 3.46 34.87 -8.94
CA ILE A 248 3.21 33.80 -8.00
C ILE A 248 2.95 34.35 -6.60
N ASN A 249 3.75 35.30 -6.14
CA ASN A 249 3.60 35.92 -4.85
C ASN A 249 2.25 36.63 -4.71
N LYS A 250 1.81 37.39 -5.73
CA LYS A 250 0.47 38.00 -5.76
C LYS A 250 -0.66 36.98 -5.65
N ILE A 251 -0.53 35.80 -6.27
CA ILE A 251 -1.52 34.73 -6.16
C ILE A 251 -1.59 34.20 -4.73
N ILE A 252 -0.44 33.99 -4.10
CA ILE A 252 -0.34 33.42 -2.75
C ILE A 252 -0.82 34.40 -1.69
N LEU A 253 -0.38 35.65 -1.73
CA LEU A 253 -0.73 36.70 -0.77
C LEU A 253 -2.26 36.96 -0.66
N LYS A 254 -3.03 36.62 -1.69
CA LYS A 254 -4.50 36.72 -1.63
C LYS A 254 -5.13 35.82 -0.56
N ASN A 255 -4.48 34.73 -0.18
CA ASN A 255 -5.06 33.71 0.71
C ASN A 255 -4.15 33.25 1.81
N PHE A 256 -2.86 33.63 1.78
CA PHE A 256 -1.86 33.15 2.72
C PHE A 256 -0.98 34.31 3.23
N PHE A 257 -0.61 34.19 4.49
CA PHE A 257 0.53 34.89 5.04
C PHE A 257 1.81 34.12 4.65
N ILE A 258 2.86 34.83 4.22
CA ILE A 258 4.12 34.26 3.78
C ILE A 258 5.23 34.67 4.73
N LYS A 259 6.02 33.70 5.18
CA LYS A 259 7.24 33.94 5.96
C LYS A 259 8.41 33.15 5.38
N SER A 260 9.55 33.78 5.16
CA SER A 260 10.78 33.08 4.80
C SER A 260 11.24 32.16 5.94
N LEU A 261 11.77 30.99 5.59
CA LEU A 261 12.21 29.96 6.53
C LEU A 261 13.63 29.49 6.23
N LYS A 262 14.35 29.09 7.28
CA LYS A 262 15.45 28.13 7.17
C LYS A 262 14.82 26.72 7.05
N HIS A 263 15.29 25.89 6.13
CA HIS A 263 14.75 24.54 5.84
C HIS A 263 14.69 23.64 7.09
N ASN A 264 13.74 22.69 7.12
CA ASN A 264 13.46 21.67 8.15
C ASN A 264 12.61 22.11 9.35
N ASN A 265 11.49 22.75 9.11
CA ASN A 265 10.50 22.94 10.17
C ASN A 265 9.46 21.82 10.20
N ILE A 266 9.05 21.43 11.40
CA ILE A 266 7.88 20.56 11.60
C ILE A 266 6.65 21.42 11.34
N LEU A 267 5.95 21.15 10.23
CA LEU A 267 4.72 21.85 9.86
C LEU A 267 3.58 21.47 10.80
N LYS A 268 2.81 22.48 11.21
CA LYS A 268 1.53 22.28 11.91
C LYS A 268 0.41 22.09 10.89
N LYS A 269 -0.70 21.52 11.34
CA LYS A 269 -1.92 21.41 10.52
C LYS A 269 -2.32 22.78 9.98
N GLY A 270 -2.54 22.88 8.67
CA GLY A 270 -2.87 24.13 7.97
C GLY A 270 -1.64 24.90 7.47
N GLU A 271 -0.43 24.48 7.81
CA GLU A 271 0.80 25.12 7.29
C GLU A 271 1.28 24.38 6.04
N ILE A 272 1.77 25.12 5.06
CA ILE A 272 2.32 24.60 3.80
C ILE A 272 3.70 25.17 3.62
N GLU A 273 4.68 24.33 3.31
CA GLU A 273 6.03 24.76 2.96
C GLU A 273 6.18 24.83 1.45
N MET A 274 6.76 25.90 0.96
CA MET A 274 6.98 26.14 -0.46
C MET A 274 8.45 26.49 -0.70
N TYR A 275 9.05 25.83 -1.69
CA TYR A 275 10.36 26.19 -2.21
C TYR A 275 10.21 26.93 -3.54
N LEU A 276 10.64 28.18 -3.57
CA LEU A 276 10.54 29.02 -4.75
C LEU A 276 11.76 29.96 -4.80
N ASN A 277 12.35 30.09 -5.97
CA ASN A 277 13.48 30.98 -6.21
C ASN A 277 14.63 30.85 -5.18
N LYS A 278 15.06 29.59 -4.95
CA LYS A 278 16.13 29.20 -4.00
C LYS A 278 15.84 29.51 -2.52
N THR A 279 14.61 29.87 -2.19
CA THR A 279 14.20 30.22 -0.83
C THR A 279 13.03 29.36 -0.38
N TRP A 280 13.03 28.96 0.89
CA TRP A 280 11.92 28.29 1.54
C TRP A 280 10.98 29.28 2.19
N TYR A 281 9.69 29.05 2.05
CA TYR A 281 8.62 29.88 2.60
C TYR A 281 7.63 29.03 3.37
N LEU A 282 7.18 29.54 4.51
CA LEU A 282 6.02 29.04 5.24
C LEU A 282 4.80 29.83 4.79
N LEU A 283 3.79 29.10 4.36
CA LEU A 283 2.49 29.65 3.98
C LEU A 283 1.47 29.26 5.04
N LYS A 284 0.82 30.29 5.63
CA LYS A 284 -0.28 30.12 6.57
C LYS A 284 -1.55 30.68 5.96
N PRO A 285 -2.63 29.91 5.81
CA PRO A 285 -3.90 30.41 5.29
C PRO A 285 -4.41 31.59 6.14
N LEU A 286 -4.82 32.67 5.50
CA LEU A 286 -5.43 33.83 6.17
C LEU A 286 -6.78 33.46 6.83
N LYS A 287 -7.49 32.49 6.27
CA LYS A 287 -8.76 31.97 6.82
C LYS A 287 -8.60 30.50 7.16
N LYS A 288 -9.03 30.09 8.36
CA LYS A 288 -9.07 28.68 8.75
C LYS A 288 -10.00 27.92 7.81
N SER A 289 -9.56 26.78 7.30
CA SER A 289 -10.34 25.88 6.47
C SER A 289 -10.65 24.57 7.22
N LYS A 290 -11.82 23.99 6.96
CA LYS A 290 -12.16 22.62 7.38
C LYS A 290 -11.62 21.57 6.38
N ASP A 291 -11.22 22.02 5.17
CA ASP A 291 -10.65 21.16 4.14
C ASP A 291 -9.27 20.62 4.58
N LEU A 292 -8.86 19.52 3.95
CA LEU A 292 -7.51 19.00 4.10
C LEU A 292 -6.49 19.97 3.48
N ASP A 293 -5.28 20.05 4.03
CA ASP A 293 -4.23 20.95 3.57
C ASP A 293 -3.89 20.75 2.08
N VAL A 294 -3.92 19.51 1.59
CA VAL A 294 -3.75 19.20 0.16
C VAL A 294 -4.87 19.78 -0.72
N THR A 295 -6.09 19.87 -0.20
CA THR A 295 -7.23 20.49 -0.91
C THR A 295 -7.10 21.99 -0.93
N VAL A 296 -6.67 22.59 0.17
CA VAL A 296 -6.38 24.02 0.30
C VAL A 296 -5.26 24.41 -0.67
N LEU A 297 -4.14 23.68 -0.66
CA LEU A 297 -3.02 23.85 -1.59
C LEU A 297 -3.50 23.81 -3.04
N LYS A 298 -4.28 22.77 -3.39
CA LYS A 298 -4.79 22.62 -4.76
C LYS A 298 -5.65 23.80 -5.19
N LYS A 299 -6.70 24.10 -4.44
CA LYS A 299 -7.72 25.12 -4.80
C LYS A 299 -7.17 26.55 -4.79
N LEU A 300 -6.35 26.87 -3.79
CA LEU A 300 -5.94 28.25 -3.55
C LEU A 300 -4.58 28.62 -4.17
N ILE A 301 -3.77 27.65 -4.53
CA ILE A 301 -2.45 27.88 -5.13
C ILE A 301 -2.32 27.20 -6.47
N LEU A 302 -2.34 25.85 -6.52
CA LEU A 302 -1.97 25.11 -7.74
C LEU A 302 -2.90 25.38 -8.91
N ASP A 303 -4.22 25.30 -8.70
CA ASP A 303 -5.21 25.55 -9.75
C ASP A 303 -5.15 27.01 -10.26
N ARG A 304 -4.75 27.95 -9.41
CA ARG A 304 -4.58 29.36 -9.81
C ARG A 304 -3.30 29.61 -10.59
N ILE A 305 -2.18 28.97 -10.19
CA ILE A 305 -0.94 29.04 -10.95
C ILE A 305 -1.12 28.41 -12.33
N LEU A 306 -1.75 27.21 -12.39
CA LEU A 306 -1.96 26.48 -13.65
C LEU A 306 -2.93 27.16 -14.60
N LYS A 307 -3.91 27.92 -14.09
CA LYS A 307 -4.84 28.71 -14.94
C LYS A 307 -4.21 29.98 -15.51
N ASN A 308 -3.15 30.48 -14.91
CA ASN A 308 -2.47 31.71 -15.34
C ASN A 308 -1.13 31.42 -16.03
N ASN A 309 -0.83 30.16 -16.33
CA ASN A 309 0.35 29.68 -17.02
C ASN A 309 0.04 29.49 -18.53
#